data_19229eb1d16bcf11cf318f1957023aeb
#
_entry.id   19229eb1d16bcf11cf318f1957023aeb
#
_cell.length_a   1.000
_cell.length_b   1.000
_cell.length_c   1.000
_cell.angle_alpha   90.00
_cell.angle_beta   90.00
_cell.angle_gamma   90.00
#
_symmetry.space_group_name_H-M   'P 1'
#
loop_
_entity.id
_entity.type
_entity.pdbx_description
1 polymer ?
#
loop_
_entity_poly.entity_id
_entity_poly.type
_entity_poly.pdbx_seq_one_letter_code
_entity_poly.pdbx_strand_id
1 'polypeptide(L)'
;RKELYRMMQIESITIKTKQMIDDLKAICANFGLGGSPGEYKIITQVFLYKYLSDKFGYEASKVEPSIAEAENVEAALTAMPDEDYEMMLMMLGGNVAKLKKNHYISYLFNHQNDDSMKKADGTPYPFHELFDDTLVDIANYNLDIFSVQTGSEEKIKLFEPISQYVIETAKKSAFCRAIINKLVEFSFAEVFEQKYDFFSQIFEYLIKDYNKDFGKYAEYYTPHTIADIIARIMVHGEVTNATVY
;
A
#
# COMPACT_ATOMS: atom_id res chain seq x y z
N ARG A 1 -5.92 6.50 -31.35
CA ARG A 1 -6.50 5.24 -30.77
C ARG A 1 -5.78 4.79 -29.50
N LYS A 2 -4.42 4.72 -29.50
CA LYS A 2 -3.64 4.31 -28.29
C LYS A 2 -3.85 5.25 -27.11
N GLU A 3 -3.88 6.55 -27.35
CA GLU A 3 -4.06 7.57 -26.30
C GLU A 3 -5.48 7.53 -25.70
N LEU A 4 -6.50 7.37 -26.53
CA LEU A 4 -7.87 7.19 -26.06
C LEU A 4 -8.04 5.90 -25.23
N TYR A 5 -7.46 4.79 -25.67
CA TYR A 5 -7.47 3.53 -24.91
C TYR A 5 -6.79 3.69 -23.55
N ARG A 6 -5.64 4.36 -23.51
CA ARG A 6 -4.91 4.68 -22.27
C ARG A 6 -5.74 5.53 -21.31
N MET A 7 -6.41 6.57 -21.82
CA MET A 7 -7.30 7.41 -20.99
C MET A 7 -8.47 6.60 -20.41
N MET A 8 -9.07 5.73 -21.18
CA MET A 8 -10.16 4.85 -20.70
C MET A 8 -9.67 3.88 -19.62
N GLN A 9 -8.46 3.33 -19.73
CA GLN A 9 -7.87 2.48 -18.70
C GLN A 9 -7.62 3.26 -17.40
N ILE A 10 -7.04 4.47 -17.47
CA ILE A 10 -6.82 5.33 -16.30
C ILE A 10 -8.14 5.68 -15.62
N GLU A 11 -9.16 6.03 -16.38
CA GLU A 11 -10.49 6.33 -15.85
C GLU A 11 -11.10 5.12 -15.14
N SER A 12 -11.04 3.94 -15.77
CA SER A 12 -11.54 2.69 -15.20
C SER A 12 -10.86 2.35 -13.89
N ILE A 13 -9.50 2.40 -13.81
CA ILE A 13 -8.78 2.09 -12.59
C ILE A 13 -9.02 3.13 -11.49
N THR A 14 -9.18 4.39 -11.86
CA THR A 14 -9.52 5.46 -10.90
C THR A 14 -10.88 5.21 -10.26
N ILE A 15 -11.89 4.82 -11.04
CA ILE A 15 -13.23 4.49 -10.54
C ILE A 15 -13.17 3.27 -9.62
N LYS A 16 -12.48 2.19 -10.03
CA LYS A 16 -12.32 0.98 -9.22
C LYS A 16 -11.61 1.28 -7.88
N THR A 17 -10.60 2.15 -7.91
CA THR A 17 -9.85 2.53 -6.70
C THR A 17 -10.72 3.33 -5.73
N LYS A 18 -11.50 4.28 -6.24
CA LYS A 18 -12.47 5.02 -5.42
C LYS A 18 -13.50 4.07 -4.79
N GLN A 19 -14.00 3.12 -5.56
CA GLN A 19 -14.92 2.11 -5.05
C GLN A 19 -14.29 1.26 -3.94
N MET A 20 -13.03 0.85 -4.10
CA MET A 20 -12.31 0.13 -3.04
C MET A 20 -12.18 0.98 -1.76
N ILE A 21 -11.90 2.27 -1.88
CA ILE A 21 -11.83 3.18 -0.74
C ILE A 21 -13.20 3.29 -0.06
N ASP A 22 -14.28 3.44 -0.81
CA ASP A 22 -15.63 3.51 -0.28
C ASP A 22 -16.03 2.20 0.43
N ASP A 23 -15.65 1.05 -0.12
CA ASP A 23 -15.85 -0.26 0.52
C ASP A 23 -15.04 -0.39 1.82
N LEU A 24 -13.80 0.09 1.86
CA LEU A 24 -12.99 0.12 3.08
C LEU A 24 -13.60 1.06 4.15
N LYS A 25 -14.14 2.21 3.74
CA LYS A 25 -14.90 3.11 4.64
C LYS A 25 -16.13 2.42 5.21
N ALA A 26 -16.88 1.69 4.38
CA ALA A 26 -18.03 0.91 4.84
C ALA A 26 -17.62 -0.17 5.85
N ILE A 27 -16.49 -0.87 5.63
CA ILE A 27 -15.95 -1.81 6.61
C ILE A 27 -15.63 -1.08 7.92
N CYS A 28 -14.91 0.03 7.89
CA CYS A 28 -14.59 0.81 9.08
C CYS A 28 -15.86 1.24 9.83
N ALA A 29 -16.88 1.71 9.11
CA ALA A 29 -18.16 2.11 9.71
C ALA A 29 -18.88 0.93 10.42
N ASN A 30 -18.87 -0.26 9.83
CA ASN A 30 -19.45 -1.48 10.39
C ASN A 30 -18.79 -1.92 11.70
N PHE A 31 -17.54 -1.52 11.91
CA PHE A 31 -16.77 -1.79 13.15
C PHE A 31 -16.71 -0.58 14.10
N GLY A 32 -17.54 0.44 13.87
CA GLY A 32 -17.65 1.62 14.75
C GLY A 32 -16.54 2.65 14.57
N LEU A 33 -15.81 2.59 13.47
CA LEU A 33 -14.69 3.49 13.16
C LEU A 33 -15.06 4.60 12.18
N GLY A 34 -16.29 4.56 11.63
CA GLY A 34 -16.75 5.52 10.63
C GLY A 34 -16.60 6.97 11.08
N GLY A 35 -15.97 7.77 10.25
CA GLY A 35 -15.76 9.17 10.54
C GLY A 35 -14.73 9.49 11.63
N SER A 36 -13.98 8.53 12.11
CA SER A 36 -12.95 8.73 13.13
C SER A 36 -11.57 9.02 12.51
N PRO A 37 -10.63 9.64 13.27
CA PRO A 37 -9.24 9.75 12.84
C PRO A 37 -8.58 8.39 12.55
N GLY A 38 -9.02 7.34 13.23
CA GLY A 38 -8.55 5.96 13.01
C GLY A 38 -8.95 5.43 11.63
N GLU A 39 -10.14 5.75 11.14
CA GLU A 39 -10.58 5.38 9.79
C GLU A 39 -9.60 5.86 8.72
N TYR A 40 -9.25 7.15 8.75
CA TYR A 40 -8.29 7.73 7.79
C TYR A 40 -6.94 7.01 7.83
N LYS A 41 -6.40 6.80 9.03
CA LYS A 41 -5.12 6.11 9.21
C LYS A 41 -5.15 4.67 8.71
N ILE A 42 -6.23 3.93 8.98
CA ILE A 42 -6.42 2.57 8.49
C ILE A 42 -6.46 2.55 6.97
N ILE A 43 -7.33 3.35 6.36
CA ILE A 43 -7.53 3.34 4.90
C ILE A 43 -6.25 3.72 4.17
N THR A 44 -5.54 4.76 4.66
CA THR A 44 -4.27 5.19 4.07
C THR A 44 -3.22 4.08 4.11
N GLN A 45 -3.06 3.40 5.25
CA GLN A 45 -2.07 2.32 5.40
C GLN A 45 -2.43 1.09 4.58
N VAL A 46 -3.71 0.69 4.58
CA VAL A 46 -4.19 -0.48 3.83
C VAL A 46 -4.07 -0.25 2.32
N PHE A 47 -4.41 0.94 1.86
CA PHE A 47 -4.21 1.36 0.47
C PHE A 47 -2.73 1.31 0.08
N LEU A 48 -1.86 1.88 0.92
CA LEU A 48 -0.42 1.88 0.68
C LEU A 48 0.16 0.46 0.68
N TYR A 49 -0.27 -0.40 1.60
CA TYR A 49 0.15 -1.80 1.63
C TYR A 49 -0.20 -2.52 0.33
N LYS A 50 -1.45 -2.37 -0.15
CA LYS A 50 -1.87 -2.93 -1.44
C LYS A 50 -1.04 -2.41 -2.60
N TYR A 51 -0.83 -1.09 -2.65
CA TYR A 51 -0.03 -0.46 -3.69
C TYR A 51 1.41 -0.97 -3.71
N LEU A 52 2.07 -1.05 -2.55
CA LEU A 52 3.44 -1.54 -2.43
C LEU A 52 3.55 -3.03 -2.79
N SER A 53 2.57 -3.85 -2.41
CA SER A 53 2.51 -5.27 -2.74
C SER A 53 2.44 -5.49 -4.26
N ASP A 54 1.51 -4.81 -4.93
CA ASP A 54 1.37 -4.91 -6.38
C ASP A 54 2.58 -4.31 -7.12
N LYS A 55 3.14 -3.20 -6.62
CA LYS A 55 4.34 -2.58 -7.17
C LYS A 55 5.55 -3.49 -7.07
N PHE A 56 5.72 -4.18 -5.95
CA PHE A 56 6.77 -5.17 -5.77
C PHE A 56 6.68 -6.28 -6.82
N GLY A 57 5.48 -6.86 -7.03
CA GLY A 57 5.27 -7.88 -8.06
C GLY A 57 5.61 -7.39 -9.47
N TYR A 58 5.21 -6.14 -9.79
CA TYR A 58 5.53 -5.51 -11.06
C TYR A 58 7.04 -5.30 -11.25
N GLU A 59 7.76 -4.84 -10.22
CA GLU A 59 9.22 -4.66 -10.31
C GLU A 59 9.95 -6.01 -10.36
N ALA A 60 9.49 -7.02 -9.62
CA ALA A 60 10.00 -8.39 -9.70
C ALA A 60 9.88 -8.97 -11.13
N SER A 61 8.75 -8.75 -11.80
CA SER A 61 8.54 -9.20 -13.18
C SER A 61 9.49 -8.59 -14.20
N LYS A 62 10.11 -7.45 -13.89
CA LYS A 62 11.11 -6.83 -14.78
C LYS A 62 12.49 -7.47 -14.70
N VAL A 63 12.83 -8.05 -13.56
CA VAL A 63 14.14 -8.62 -13.28
C VAL A 63 14.16 -10.15 -13.35
N GLU A 64 12.98 -10.79 -13.22
CA GLU A 64 12.83 -12.25 -13.21
C GLU A 64 11.82 -12.70 -14.29
N PRO A 65 12.29 -13.28 -15.40
CA PRO A 65 11.42 -13.68 -16.52
C PRO A 65 10.32 -14.69 -16.14
N SER A 66 10.59 -15.59 -15.22
CA SER A 66 9.59 -16.57 -14.77
C SER A 66 8.40 -15.92 -14.08
N ILE A 67 8.62 -14.78 -13.43
CA ILE A 67 7.56 -13.97 -12.81
C ILE A 67 6.81 -13.16 -13.86
N ALA A 68 7.49 -12.68 -14.89
CA ALA A 68 6.86 -11.92 -15.99
C ALA A 68 5.84 -12.75 -16.78
N GLU A 69 6.06 -14.05 -16.89
CA GLU A 69 5.20 -15.01 -17.62
C GLU A 69 4.11 -15.65 -16.73
N ALA A 70 4.12 -15.37 -15.42
CA ALA A 70 3.21 -15.98 -14.48
C ALA A 70 1.79 -15.40 -14.57
N GLU A 71 0.78 -16.27 -14.62
CA GLU A 71 -0.64 -15.83 -14.51
C GLU A 71 -0.95 -15.24 -13.12
N ASN A 72 -0.30 -15.74 -12.08
CA ASN A 72 -0.42 -15.26 -10.71
C ASN A 72 0.97 -14.98 -10.14
N VAL A 73 1.31 -13.70 -10.10
CA VAL A 73 2.62 -13.19 -9.66
C VAL A 73 2.94 -13.58 -8.21
N GLU A 74 2.01 -13.40 -7.27
CA GLU A 74 2.25 -13.74 -5.85
C GLU A 74 2.43 -15.25 -5.65
N ALA A 75 1.68 -16.09 -6.38
CA ALA A 75 1.84 -17.53 -6.32
C ALA A 75 3.20 -17.97 -6.87
N ALA A 76 3.65 -17.39 -7.99
CA ALA A 76 4.95 -17.68 -8.58
C ALA A 76 6.10 -17.24 -7.65
N LEU A 77 6.02 -16.05 -7.08
CA LEU A 77 6.99 -15.56 -6.10
C LEU A 77 7.03 -16.43 -4.83
N THR A 78 5.89 -16.90 -4.35
CA THR A 78 5.81 -17.81 -3.20
C THR A 78 6.46 -19.15 -3.48
N ALA A 79 6.28 -19.67 -4.69
CA ALA A 79 6.84 -20.98 -5.12
C ALA A 79 8.34 -20.92 -5.46
N MET A 80 8.91 -19.73 -5.65
CA MET A 80 10.32 -19.56 -5.99
C MET A 80 11.22 -20.11 -4.88
N PRO A 81 12.32 -20.85 -5.18
CA PRO A 81 13.31 -21.24 -4.19
C PRO A 81 13.85 -20.02 -3.42
N ASP A 82 14.19 -20.22 -2.15
CA ASP A 82 14.61 -19.08 -1.30
C ASP A 82 15.91 -18.41 -1.80
N GLU A 83 16.85 -19.19 -2.33
CA GLU A 83 18.09 -18.66 -2.91
C GLU A 83 17.83 -17.78 -4.13
N ASP A 84 16.92 -18.20 -5.02
CA ASP A 84 16.53 -17.43 -6.20
C ASP A 84 15.75 -16.17 -5.80
N TYR A 85 14.90 -16.28 -4.77
CA TYR A 85 14.17 -15.15 -4.24
C TYR A 85 15.10 -14.07 -3.68
N GLU A 86 16.12 -14.45 -2.90
CA GLU A 86 17.12 -13.52 -2.38
C GLU A 86 17.94 -12.88 -3.51
N MET A 87 18.32 -13.64 -4.55
CA MET A 87 18.99 -13.09 -5.72
C MET A 87 18.11 -12.06 -6.44
N MET A 88 16.84 -12.37 -6.65
CA MET A 88 15.88 -11.43 -7.25
C MET A 88 15.78 -10.16 -6.42
N LEU A 89 15.69 -10.25 -5.07
CA LEU A 89 15.66 -9.07 -4.19
C LEU A 89 16.88 -8.17 -4.33
N MET A 90 18.06 -8.75 -4.59
CA MET A 90 19.29 -7.99 -4.83
C MET A 90 19.30 -7.26 -6.18
N MET A 91 18.56 -7.80 -7.16
CA MET A 91 18.43 -7.20 -8.49
C MET A 91 17.43 -6.03 -8.53
N LEU A 92 16.55 -5.91 -7.54
CA LEU A 92 15.59 -4.81 -7.45
C LEU A 92 16.32 -3.48 -7.18
N GLY A 93 15.79 -2.39 -7.75
CA GLY A 93 16.29 -1.05 -7.50
C GLY A 93 16.24 -0.66 -6.02
N GLY A 94 17.18 0.17 -5.58
CA GLY A 94 17.30 0.59 -4.18
C GLY A 94 16.12 1.41 -3.65
N ASN A 95 15.23 1.88 -4.51
CA ASN A 95 14.01 2.62 -4.18
C ASN A 95 12.73 1.76 -4.25
N VAL A 96 12.87 0.46 -4.46
CA VAL A 96 11.75 -0.49 -4.50
C VAL A 96 11.56 -1.10 -3.13
N ALA A 97 10.34 -1.03 -2.58
CA ALA A 97 9.99 -1.74 -1.35
C ALA A 97 10.20 -3.24 -1.53
N LYS A 98 10.93 -3.86 -0.62
CA LYS A 98 11.17 -5.31 -0.62
C LYS A 98 10.16 -6.01 0.29
N LEU A 99 9.65 -7.13 -0.16
CA LEU A 99 8.72 -7.96 0.60
C LEU A 99 9.33 -9.35 0.86
N LYS A 100 9.01 -9.92 2.01
CA LYS A 100 9.20 -11.35 2.29
C LYS A 100 7.99 -12.11 1.78
N LYS A 101 8.09 -13.43 1.58
CA LYS A 101 6.98 -14.26 1.10
C LYS A 101 5.76 -14.24 2.02
N ASN A 102 5.96 -14.11 3.33
CA ASN A 102 4.87 -13.97 4.31
C ASN A 102 4.29 -12.54 4.40
N HIS A 103 4.80 -11.59 3.62
CA HIS A 103 4.24 -10.25 3.53
C HIS A 103 3.15 -10.10 2.46
N TYR A 104 2.94 -11.12 1.61
CA TYR A 104 1.96 -11.03 0.53
C TYR A 104 0.53 -10.98 1.05
N ILE A 105 -0.31 -10.27 0.32
CA ILE A 105 -1.74 -10.21 0.60
C ILE A 105 -2.37 -11.60 0.50
N SER A 106 -1.95 -12.41 -0.48
CA SER A 106 -2.38 -13.80 -0.62
C SER A 106 -1.96 -14.67 0.57
N TYR A 107 -0.80 -14.42 1.18
CA TYR A 107 -0.39 -15.13 2.39
C TYR A 107 -1.36 -14.86 3.54
N LEU A 108 -1.65 -13.59 3.83
CA LEU A 108 -2.62 -13.22 4.87
C LEU A 108 -4.02 -13.77 4.56
N PHE A 109 -4.46 -13.69 3.30
CA PHE A 109 -5.75 -14.21 2.89
C PHE A 109 -5.88 -15.71 3.14
N ASN A 110 -4.85 -16.48 2.81
CA ASN A 110 -4.84 -17.93 2.99
C ASN A 110 -4.79 -18.37 4.46
N HIS A 111 -4.22 -17.53 5.35
CA HIS A 111 -4.08 -17.82 6.78
C HIS A 111 -5.14 -17.15 7.67
N GLN A 112 -6.09 -16.41 7.09
CA GLN A 112 -7.06 -15.62 7.85
C GLN A 112 -7.98 -16.44 8.78
N ASN A 113 -8.16 -17.73 8.50
CA ASN A 113 -9.00 -18.65 9.27
C ASN A 113 -8.19 -19.81 9.88
N ASP A 114 -6.88 -19.69 9.94
CA ASP A 114 -6.02 -20.71 10.53
C ASP A 114 -5.85 -20.49 12.03
N ASP A 115 -6.77 -21.06 12.81
CA ASP A 115 -6.73 -21.00 14.27
C ASP A 115 -5.62 -21.87 14.89
N SER A 116 -4.90 -22.65 14.08
CA SER A 116 -3.77 -23.48 14.53
C SER A 116 -2.45 -22.73 14.59
N MET A 117 -2.37 -21.53 14.00
CA MET A 117 -1.16 -20.72 14.01
C MET A 117 -0.72 -20.35 15.41
N LYS A 118 0.58 -20.45 15.63
CA LYS A 118 1.21 -20.10 16.90
C LYS A 118 2.40 -19.15 16.69
N LYS A 119 2.63 -18.29 17.66
CA LYS A 119 3.86 -17.49 17.75
C LYS A 119 5.05 -18.36 18.11
N ALA A 120 6.25 -17.80 18.01
CA ALA A 120 7.49 -18.49 18.34
C ALA A 120 7.54 -19.00 19.79
N ASP A 121 6.81 -18.38 20.70
CA ASP A 121 6.68 -18.78 22.12
C ASP A 121 5.59 -19.85 22.35
N GLY A 122 4.93 -20.31 21.29
CA GLY A 122 3.87 -21.32 21.34
C GLY A 122 2.47 -20.80 21.71
N THR A 123 2.32 -19.50 21.95
CA THR A 123 1.00 -18.89 22.19
C THR A 123 0.18 -18.79 20.91
N PRO A 124 -1.18 -18.78 21.00
CA PRO A 124 -2.03 -18.57 19.83
C PRO A 124 -1.66 -17.30 19.07
N TYR A 125 -1.76 -17.38 17.74
CA TYR A 125 -1.49 -16.24 16.86
C TYR A 125 -2.79 -15.82 16.14
N PRO A 126 -3.63 -15.00 16.78
CA PRO A 126 -4.89 -14.57 16.18
C PRO A 126 -4.63 -13.71 14.93
N PHE A 127 -5.54 -13.79 13.97
CA PHE A 127 -5.34 -13.18 12.65
C PHE A 127 -5.05 -11.67 12.69
N HIS A 128 -5.66 -10.92 13.60
CA HIS A 128 -5.37 -9.49 13.72
C HIS A 128 -3.93 -9.20 14.12
N GLU A 129 -3.32 -10.04 14.98
CA GLU A 129 -1.93 -9.90 15.34
C GLU A 129 -1.00 -10.27 14.18
N LEU A 130 -1.31 -11.35 13.43
CA LEU A 130 -0.59 -11.70 12.22
C LEU A 130 -0.63 -10.55 11.19
N PHE A 131 -1.78 -9.93 11.00
CA PHE A 131 -1.94 -8.80 10.08
C PHE A 131 -1.12 -7.59 10.54
N ASP A 132 -1.25 -7.20 11.80
CA ASP A 132 -0.52 -6.07 12.39
C ASP A 132 0.99 -6.27 12.35
N ASP A 133 1.47 -7.46 12.73
CA ASP A 133 2.89 -7.81 12.70
C ASP A 133 3.44 -7.81 11.27
N THR A 134 2.64 -8.23 10.29
CA THR A 134 3.03 -8.15 8.88
C THR A 134 3.26 -6.70 8.44
N LEU A 135 2.37 -5.78 8.78
CA LEU A 135 2.55 -4.37 8.45
C LEU A 135 3.79 -3.77 9.12
N VAL A 136 3.98 -4.08 10.40
CA VAL A 136 5.16 -3.61 11.17
C VAL A 136 6.45 -4.21 10.61
N ASP A 137 6.45 -5.50 10.23
CA ASP A 137 7.64 -6.14 9.65
C ASP A 137 7.99 -5.56 8.27
N ILE A 138 7.00 -5.27 7.42
CA ILE A 138 7.23 -4.55 6.15
C ILE A 138 7.88 -3.19 6.40
N ALA A 139 7.37 -2.42 7.37
CA ALA A 139 7.95 -1.12 7.71
C ALA A 139 9.39 -1.24 8.21
N ASN A 140 9.68 -2.20 9.08
CA ASN A 140 11.02 -2.44 9.61
C ASN A 140 11.99 -2.95 8.53
N TYR A 141 11.52 -3.81 7.63
CA TYR A 141 12.33 -4.38 6.55
C TYR A 141 12.73 -3.34 5.50
N ASN A 142 11.99 -2.24 5.41
CA ASN A 142 12.20 -1.15 4.44
C ASN A 142 12.56 0.19 5.08
N LEU A 143 13.11 0.20 6.29
CA LEU A 143 13.46 1.42 7.02
C LEU A 143 14.39 2.34 6.23
N ASP A 144 15.33 1.77 5.47
CA ASP A 144 16.33 2.55 4.72
C ASP A 144 15.70 3.27 3.51
N ILE A 145 14.54 2.80 3.04
CA ILE A 145 13.83 3.37 1.88
C ILE A 145 12.79 4.41 2.34
N PHE A 146 12.03 4.11 3.40
CA PHE A 146 10.84 4.87 3.77
C PHE A 146 10.92 5.60 5.12
N SER A 147 12.06 5.56 5.80
CA SER A 147 12.18 6.31 7.04
C SER A 147 12.55 7.77 6.80
N VAL A 148 11.75 8.68 7.35
CA VAL A 148 12.13 10.09 7.45
C VAL A 148 12.89 10.28 8.75
N GLN A 149 14.12 10.79 8.66
CA GLN A 149 14.88 11.19 9.83
C GLN A 149 14.31 12.52 10.32
N THR A 150 13.53 12.49 11.38
CA THR A 150 13.12 13.71 12.10
C THR A 150 14.26 14.16 13.00
N GLY A 151 14.27 15.43 13.44
CA GLY A 151 15.30 15.96 14.32
C GLY A 151 15.43 15.27 15.70
N SER A 152 14.54 14.30 16.01
CA SER A 152 14.68 13.29 17.05
C SER A 152 15.23 12.01 16.42
N GLU A 153 16.06 11.26 17.12
CA GLU A 153 16.69 10.02 16.62
C GLU A 153 15.68 8.92 16.21
N GLU A 154 14.39 9.12 16.43
CA GLU A 154 13.34 8.17 16.05
C GLU A 154 12.95 8.32 14.58
N LYS A 155 13.10 7.23 13.83
CA LYS A 155 12.62 7.10 12.45
C LYS A 155 11.10 6.89 12.44
N ILE A 156 10.36 7.70 11.71
CA ILE A 156 8.93 7.50 11.50
C ILE A 156 8.73 6.22 10.66
N LYS A 157 7.97 5.28 11.18
CA LYS A 157 7.65 4.03 10.49
C LYS A 157 6.50 4.21 9.50
N LEU A 158 6.58 3.53 8.37
CA LEU A 158 5.57 3.58 7.32
C LEU A 158 4.22 3.01 7.75
N PHE A 159 4.23 1.96 8.58
CA PHE A 159 3.04 1.25 9.05
C PHE A 159 3.06 1.08 10.56
N GLU A 160 1.86 1.08 11.12
CA GLU A 160 1.56 0.76 12.52
C GLU A 160 0.43 -0.29 12.59
N PRO A 161 0.24 -0.97 13.75
CA PRO A 161 -0.88 -1.88 13.93
C PRO A 161 -2.22 -1.22 13.66
N ILE A 162 -3.02 -1.76 12.72
CA ILE A 162 -4.34 -1.18 12.39
C ILE A 162 -5.44 -1.67 13.32
N SER A 163 -5.30 -2.88 13.90
CA SER A 163 -6.29 -3.43 14.81
C SER A 163 -6.39 -2.68 16.15
N GLN A 164 -5.38 -1.84 16.46
CA GLN A 164 -5.40 -1.01 17.67
C GLN A 164 -6.59 -0.04 17.72
N TYR A 165 -7.12 0.37 16.57
CA TYR A 165 -8.26 1.27 16.47
C TYR A 165 -9.59 0.59 16.76
N VAL A 166 -9.68 -0.75 16.69
CA VAL A 166 -10.88 -1.51 17.02
C VAL A 166 -10.91 -1.75 18.53
N ILE A 167 -11.89 -1.14 19.21
CA ILE A 167 -11.98 -1.15 20.68
C ILE A 167 -12.27 -2.57 21.20
N GLU A 168 -13.23 -3.27 20.58
CA GLU A 168 -13.64 -4.60 21.02
C GLU A 168 -12.63 -5.66 20.52
N THR A 169 -11.84 -6.21 21.44
CA THR A 169 -10.81 -7.21 21.11
C THR A 169 -11.37 -8.41 20.33
N ALA A 170 -12.58 -8.87 20.67
CA ALA A 170 -13.24 -9.98 19.99
C ALA A 170 -13.55 -9.69 18.50
N LYS A 171 -13.64 -8.43 18.10
CA LYS A 171 -13.92 -8.00 16.73
C LYS A 171 -12.68 -7.75 15.89
N LYS A 172 -11.49 -7.65 16.48
CA LYS A 172 -10.24 -7.30 15.77
C LYS A 172 -9.93 -8.24 14.62
N SER A 173 -9.96 -9.56 14.83
CA SER A 173 -9.70 -10.53 13.75
C SER A 173 -10.77 -10.50 12.66
N ALA A 174 -12.03 -10.29 13.01
CA ALA A 174 -13.12 -10.15 12.04
C ALA A 174 -12.94 -8.88 11.19
N PHE A 175 -12.52 -7.77 11.79
CA PHE A 175 -12.17 -6.54 11.09
C PHE A 175 -11.02 -6.76 10.09
N CYS A 176 -9.90 -7.34 10.53
CA CYS A 176 -8.76 -7.62 9.66
C CYS A 176 -9.12 -8.60 8.52
N ARG A 177 -10.00 -9.59 8.78
CA ARG A 177 -10.54 -10.46 7.72
C ARG A 177 -11.36 -9.70 6.69
N ALA A 178 -12.21 -8.78 7.12
CA ALA A 178 -12.98 -7.95 6.19
C ALA A 178 -12.06 -7.09 5.31
N ILE A 179 -11.01 -6.52 5.88
CA ILE A 179 -10.00 -5.75 5.14
C ILE A 179 -9.27 -6.63 4.10
N ILE A 180 -8.70 -7.78 4.52
CA ILE A 180 -7.90 -8.61 3.59
C ILE A 180 -8.75 -9.17 2.46
N ASN A 181 -9.99 -9.56 2.73
CA ASN A 181 -10.92 -10.01 1.70
C ASN A 181 -11.20 -8.93 0.64
N LYS A 182 -11.24 -7.66 1.05
CA LYS A 182 -11.40 -6.56 0.10
C LYS A 182 -10.13 -6.31 -0.72
N LEU A 183 -8.96 -6.43 -0.13
CA LEU A 183 -7.69 -6.18 -0.82
C LEU A 183 -7.39 -7.20 -1.93
N VAL A 184 -7.80 -8.47 -1.77
CA VAL A 184 -7.57 -9.50 -2.81
C VAL A 184 -8.42 -9.32 -4.04
N GLU A 185 -9.53 -8.57 -3.96
CA GLU A 185 -10.42 -8.29 -5.10
C GLU A 185 -9.86 -7.23 -6.05
N PHE A 186 -8.80 -6.53 -5.67
CA PHE A 186 -8.28 -5.36 -6.38
C PHE A 186 -6.84 -5.58 -6.87
N SER A 187 -6.46 -4.94 -8.00
CA SER A 187 -5.10 -4.93 -8.52
C SER A 187 -4.72 -3.56 -9.09
N PHE A 188 -3.51 -3.11 -8.76
CA PHE A 188 -2.88 -1.92 -9.34
C PHE A 188 -1.96 -2.25 -10.53
N ALA A 189 -1.83 -3.50 -10.96
CA ALA A 189 -0.85 -3.92 -11.96
C ALA A 189 -0.92 -3.09 -13.26
N GLU A 190 -2.14 -2.79 -13.74
CA GLU A 190 -2.36 -2.02 -14.97
C GLU A 190 -1.90 -0.56 -14.89
N VAL A 191 -1.69 -0.02 -13.67
CA VAL A 191 -1.28 1.38 -13.46
C VAL A 191 0.21 1.59 -13.72
N PHE A 192 1.03 0.59 -13.38
CA PHE A 192 2.50 0.75 -13.33
C PHE A 192 3.16 0.89 -14.72
N GLU A 193 2.51 0.43 -15.77
CA GLU A 193 2.97 0.62 -17.15
C GLU A 193 2.74 2.05 -17.67
N GLN A 194 1.91 2.80 -16.97
CA GLN A 194 1.50 4.11 -17.39
C GLN A 194 2.39 5.16 -16.72
N LYS A 195 2.97 6.07 -17.52
CA LYS A 195 3.72 7.25 -17.02
C LYS A 195 2.75 8.28 -16.43
N TYR A 196 2.00 7.89 -15.42
CA TYR A 196 0.94 8.68 -14.79
C TYR A 196 1.08 8.58 -13.28
N ASP A 197 1.10 9.71 -12.62
CA ASP A 197 1.16 9.77 -11.16
C ASP A 197 -0.21 9.46 -10.54
N PHE A 198 -0.60 8.20 -10.68
CA PHE A 198 -1.86 7.69 -10.16
C PHE A 198 -1.91 7.77 -8.63
N PHE A 199 -0.78 7.47 -7.97
CA PHE A 199 -0.71 7.47 -6.52
C PHE A 199 -1.03 8.84 -5.93
N SER A 200 -0.41 9.90 -6.47
CA SER A 200 -0.68 11.28 -6.02
C SER A 200 -2.15 11.67 -6.20
N GLN A 201 -2.80 11.27 -7.28
CA GLN A 201 -4.20 11.58 -7.50
C GLN A 201 -5.14 10.90 -6.52
N ILE A 202 -4.88 9.63 -6.21
CA ILE A 202 -5.70 8.90 -5.23
C ILE A 202 -5.45 9.43 -3.81
N PHE A 203 -4.20 9.78 -3.50
CA PHE A 203 -3.88 10.40 -2.22
C PHE A 203 -4.56 11.77 -2.06
N GLU A 204 -4.58 12.58 -3.11
CA GLU A 204 -5.31 13.85 -3.14
C GLU A 204 -6.83 13.64 -2.97
N TYR A 205 -7.39 12.59 -3.59
CA TYR A 205 -8.79 12.22 -3.40
C TYR A 205 -9.10 11.88 -1.94
N LEU A 206 -8.28 11.04 -1.30
CA LEU A 206 -8.42 10.68 0.11
C LEU A 206 -8.39 11.91 1.01
N ILE A 207 -7.40 12.78 0.82
CA ILE A 207 -7.24 14.00 1.63
C ILE A 207 -8.43 14.95 1.45
N LYS A 208 -8.90 15.15 0.21
CA LYS A 208 -10.07 16.00 -0.06
C LYS A 208 -11.34 15.47 0.59
N ASP A 209 -11.54 14.16 0.53
CA ASP A 209 -12.72 13.51 1.08
C ASP A 209 -12.76 13.67 2.61
N TYR A 210 -11.64 13.40 3.29
CA TYR A 210 -11.54 13.56 4.74
C TYR A 210 -11.55 15.01 5.20
N ASN A 211 -11.02 15.96 4.43
CA ASN A 211 -11.07 17.39 4.77
C ASN A 211 -12.50 17.96 4.68
N LYS A 212 -13.34 17.46 3.77
CA LYS A 212 -14.76 17.88 3.69
C LYS A 212 -15.53 17.49 4.93
N ASP A 213 -15.29 16.28 5.46
CA ASP A 213 -16.08 15.72 6.54
C ASP A 213 -15.63 16.20 7.92
N PHE A 214 -14.36 16.59 8.09
CA PHE A 214 -13.81 16.80 9.42
C PHE A 214 -13.30 18.21 9.72
N GLY A 215 -13.09 19.07 8.74
CA GLY A 215 -12.67 20.49 8.94
C GLY A 215 -11.44 20.72 9.83
N LYS A 216 -10.94 19.65 10.47
CA LYS A 216 -9.86 19.66 11.46
C LYS A 216 -8.49 19.25 10.92
N TYR A 217 -8.46 18.54 9.78
CA TYR A 217 -7.23 18.17 9.10
C TYR A 217 -6.97 19.21 8.01
N ALA A 218 -6.65 20.44 8.42
CA ALA A 218 -6.28 21.52 7.51
C ALA A 218 -4.90 21.29 6.86
N GLU A 219 -4.69 20.10 6.31
CA GLU A 219 -3.59 19.86 5.39
C GLU A 219 -4.02 20.37 4.01
N TYR A 220 -3.66 21.61 3.73
CA TYR A 220 -3.90 22.23 2.43
C TYR A 220 -2.80 21.79 1.47
N TYR A 221 -3.15 20.92 0.55
CA TYR A 221 -2.27 20.59 -0.57
C TYR A 221 -2.25 21.74 -1.58
N THR A 222 -1.07 22.06 -2.07
CA THR A 222 -0.92 22.98 -3.19
C THR A 222 -1.62 22.36 -4.40
N PRO A 223 -2.63 23.05 -5.02
CA PRO A 223 -3.28 22.53 -6.22
C PRO A 223 -2.28 22.20 -7.32
N HIS A 224 -2.49 21.07 -8.02
CA HIS A 224 -1.59 20.58 -9.07
C HIS A 224 -1.26 21.66 -10.12
N THR A 225 -2.24 22.49 -10.52
CA THR A 225 -2.02 23.59 -11.45
C THR A 225 -1.03 24.64 -10.93
N ILE A 226 -1.08 24.92 -9.64
CA ILE A 226 -0.15 25.88 -9.02
C ILE A 226 1.23 25.25 -8.90
N ALA A 227 1.31 23.99 -8.48
CA ALA A 227 2.56 23.25 -8.39
C ALA A 227 3.24 23.13 -9.76
N ASP A 228 2.48 22.83 -10.83
CA ASP A 228 3.00 22.77 -12.21
C ASP A 228 3.52 24.14 -12.68
N ILE A 229 2.81 25.24 -12.39
CA ILE A 229 3.27 26.59 -12.71
C ILE A 229 4.59 26.90 -12.00
N ILE A 230 4.66 26.60 -10.69
CA ILE A 230 5.89 26.81 -9.90
C ILE A 230 7.03 25.98 -10.46
N ALA A 231 6.80 24.69 -10.74
CA ALA A 231 7.80 23.80 -11.30
C ALA A 231 8.32 24.32 -12.66
N ARG A 232 7.44 24.78 -13.55
CA ARG A 232 7.83 25.36 -14.85
C ARG A 232 8.61 26.66 -14.73
N ILE A 233 8.31 27.47 -13.72
CA ILE A 233 9.08 28.69 -13.45
C ILE A 233 10.47 28.35 -12.89
N MET A 234 10.55 27.36 -11.99
CA MET A 234 11.80 26.97 -11.32
C MET A 234 12.73 26.19 -12.23
N VAL A 235 12.16 25.38 -13.13
CA VAL A 235 12.92 24.54 -14.06
C VAL A 235 12.91 25.21 -15.44
N HIS A 236 13.83 26.16 -15.65
CA HIS A 236 13.99 26.80 -16.94
C HIS A 236 15.16 26.13 -17.70
N GLY A 237 14.83 25.31 -18.71
CA GLY A 237 15.81 24.56 -19.52
C GLY A 237 15.90 23.06 -19.16
N GLU A 238 16.84 22.36 -19.77
CA GLU A 238 17.13 20.96 -19.45
C GLU A 238 17.84 20.88 -18.11
N VAL A 239 17.15 20.33 -17.10
CA VAL A 239 17.72 20.08 -15.77
C VAL A 239 17.94 18.59 -15.60
N THR A 240 19.19 18.18 -15.45
CA THR A 240 19.59 16.82 -15.08
C THR A 240 20.05 16.83 -13.63
N ASN A 241 19.56 15.87 -12.83
CA ASN A 241 19.93 15.68 -11.41
C ASN A 241 19.55 16.84 -10.48
N ALA A 242 18.35 17.41 -10.62
CA ALA A 242 17.83 18.39 -9.67
C ALA A 242 17.52 17.76 -8.31
N THR A 243 17.99 18.38 -7.23
CA THR A 243 17.57 18.07 -5.87
C THR A 243 16.51 19.08 -5.44
N VAL A 244 15.39 18.60 -4.93
CA VAL A 244 14.28 19.42 -4.44
C VAL A 244 14.18 19.26 -2.93
N TYR A 245 14.13 20.36 -2.20
CA TYR A 245 13.98 20.42 -0.74
C TYR A 245 12.60 20.96 -0.36
#